data_3edab90f7e88ed7fef5175a016c0aced
#
_entry.id   3edab90f7e88ed7fef5175a016c0aced
#
_cell.length_a   1.000
_cell.length_b   1.000
_cell.length_c   1.000
_cell.angle_alpha   90.00
_cell.angle_beta   90.00
_cell.angle_gamma   90.00
#
_symmetry.space_group_name_H-M   'P 1'
#
loop_
_entity.id
_entity.type
_entity.pdbx_description
1 polymer ?
#
loop_
_entity_poly.entity_id
_entity_poly.type
_entity_poly.pdbx_seq_one_letter_code
_entity_poly.pdbx_strand_id
1 'polypeptide(L)'
;MIVTLTILAGLLFVWALSAPAPSLAQDPPTVKMPQPGVPEILILEGKFVRAAYNNEGYVILGYQPANRSIGGEWMLLEIGLTVFDNTPNFTLTRDALSVETPDGKTIPLATSGEQRAGSTRALQERAKRQRDSINYFPPRANQACRIGFFSDLESPQMPFDEVEVSPTRACMGRLYFHVPGGIVYGQHWLNVKFQNSVVRVPFKILTEDEEKFVGKNLKDIQKQVEEAFAPKN
;
A
#
# COMPACT_ATOMS: atom_id res chain seq x y z
N MET A 1 -51.37 -6.78 77.00
CA MET A 1 -51.01 -5.41 76.62
C MET A 1 -49.71 -5.44 75.83
N ILE A 2 -49.83 -5.56 74.53
CA ILE A 2 -48.69 -5.51 73.62
C ILE A 2 -49.17 -4.76 72.40
N VAL A 3 -48.55 -3.62 72.15
CA VAL A 3 -48.84 -2.71 71.03
C VAL A 3 -48.05 -3.17 69.81
N THR A 4 -48.74 -3.55 68.76
CA THR A 4 -48.16 -3.90 67.47
C THR A 4 -47.98 -2.63 66.61
N LEU A 5 -46.75 -2.29 66.28
CA LEU A 5 -46.38 -1.20 65.41
C LEU A 5 -46.19 -1.73 63.99
N THR A 6 -47.07 -1.34 63.07
CA THR A 6 -47.02 -1.72 61.68
C THR A 6 -46.14 -0.70 60.92
N ILE A 7 -45.03 -1.16 60.37
CA ILE A 7 -44.14 -0.34 59.50
C ILE A 7 -44.53 -0.62 58.06
N LEU A 8 -45.05 0.37 57.37
CA LEU A 8 -45.35 0.38 55.93
C LEU A 8 -44.08 0.68 55.18
N ALA A 9 -43.46 -0.29 54.55
CA ALA A 9 -42.30 -0.09 53.67
C ALA A 9 -42.79 0.18 52.23
N GLY A 10 -42.69 1.44 51.82
CA GLY A 10 -42.97 1.88 50.46
C GLY A 10 -41.84 1.45 49.50
N LEU A 11 -42.15 0.57 48.55
CA LEU A 11 -41.31 0.19 47.45
C LEU A 11 -41.29 1.32 46.39
N LEU A 12 -40.24 2.12 46.36
CA LEU A 12 -39.96 3.04 45.28
C LEU A 12 -39.32 2.25 44.14
N PHE A 13 -40.09 1.96 43.10
CA PHE A 13 -39.58 1.41 41.82
C PHE A 13 -38.86 2.52 41.08
N VAL A 14 -37.53 2.53 41.15
CA VAL A 14 -36.68 3.37 40.31
C VAL A 14 -36.63 2.76 38.91
N TRP A 15 -37.37 3.32 37.98
CA TRP A 15 -37.22 3.03 36.56
C TRP A 15 -35.93 3.71 36.11
N ALA A 16 -34.83 2.92 36.02
CA ALA A 16 -33.64 3.34 35.33
C ALA A 16 -33.95 3.41 33.82
N LEU A 17 -34.16 4.60 33.32
CA LEU A 17 -34.16 4.89 31.87
C LEU A 17 -32.76 4.57 31.34
N SER A 18 -32.62 3.37 30.78
CA SER A 18 -31.44 3.00 29.96
C SER A 18 -31.51 3.85 28.68
N ALA A 19 -30.92 5.02 28.70
CA ALA A 19 -30.65 5.76 27.46
C ALA A 19 -29.75 4.89 26.57
N PRO A 20 -30.12 4.66 25.30
CA PRO A 20 -29.22 3.98 24.37
C PRO A 20 -27.92 4.80 24.29
N ALA A 21 -26.79 4.16 24.55
CA ALA A 21 -25.49 4.78 24.36
C ALA A 21 -25.40 5.29 22.91
N PRO A 22 -24.93 6.54 22.69
CA PRO A 22 -24.74 7.01 21.33
C PRO A 22 -23.77 6.05 20.64
N SER A 23 -24.25 5.37 19.60
CA SER A 23 -23.43 4.65 18.65
C SER A 23 -22.40 5.65 18.16
N LEU A 24 -21.13 5.46 18.54
CA LEU A 24 -20.03 6.17 17.93
C LEU A 24 -20.07 5.76 16.46
N ALA A 25 -20.71 6.57 15.63
CA ALA A 25 -20.56 6.48 14.20
C ALA A 25 -19.05 6.52 13.96
N GLN A 26 -18.48 5.39 13.55
CA GLN A 26 -17.10 5.37 13.08
C GLN A 26 -17.08 6.32 11.88
N ASP A 27 -16.40 7.43 12.04
CA ASP A 27 -16.14 8.33 10.92
C ASP A 27 -15.60 7.49 9.77
N PRO A 28 -16.08 7.72 8.53
CA PRO A 28 -15.55 7.02 7.37
C PRO A 28 -14.03 7.16 7.39
N PRO A 29 -13.27 6.09 7.05
CA PRO A 29 -11.83 6.12 7.13
C PRO A 29 -11.31 7.29 6.32
N THR A 30 -10.91 8.34 7.01
CA THR A 30 -10.34 9.53 6.39
C THR A 30 -9.03 9.08 5.76
N VAL A 31 -8.95 9.14 4.42
CA VAL A 31 -7.68 8.97 3.71
C VAL A 31 -6.75 10.05 4.25
N LYS A 32 -5.79 9.65 5.10
CA LYS A 32 -4.84 10.61 5.65
C LYS A 32 -4.07 11.21 4.48
N MET A 33 -4.26 12.50 4.27
CA MET A 33 -3.53 13.26 3.26
C MET A 33 -2.04 13.05 3.47
N PRO A 34 -1.31 12.79 2.40
CA PRO A 34 0.12 12.56 2.45
C PRO A 34 0.87 13.74 3.07
N GLN A 35 1.91 13.44 3.83
CA GLN A 35 2.82 14.39 4.46
C GLN A 35 3.83 14.99 3.45
N PRO A 36 4.55 16.10 3.71
CA PRO A 36 5.53 16.66 2.80
C PRO A 36 6.54 15.62 2.26
N GLY A 37 6.77 15.59 0.96
CA GLY A 37 7.55 14.55 0.26
C GLY A 37 6.70 13.48 -0.42
N VAL A 38 5.43 13.59 -0.37
CA VAL A 38 4.38 12.72 -0.91
C VAL A 38 4.14 13.06 -2.38
N PRO A 39 3.66 12.10 -3.19
CA PRO A 39 3.30 12.39 -4.58
C PRO A 39 2.33 13.56 -4.63
N GLU A 40 2.52 14.44 -5.58
CA GLU A 40 1.58 15.53 -5.83
C GLU A 40 0.21 14.98 -6.23
N ILE A 41 0.19 13.79 -6.84
CA ILE A 41 -1.03 13.11 -7.27
C ILE A 41 -0.96 11.62 -6.93
N LEU A 42 -2.07 11.10 -6.40
CA LEU A 42 -2.31 9.70 -6.13
C LEU A 42 -3.59 9.24 -6.84
N ILE A 43 -3.50 8.10 -7.52
CA ILE A 43 -4.64 7.48 -8.21
C ILE A 43 -4.81 6.04 -7.70
N LEU A 44 -6.05 5.64 -7.43
CA LEU A 44 -6.42 4.27 -7.11
C LEU A 44 -6.87 3.57 -8.39
N GLU A 45 -6.02 2.75 -8.98
CA GLU A 45 -6.34 1.99 -10.19
C GLU A 45 -7.08 0.68 -9.91
N GLY A 46 -7.03 0.23 -8.67
CA GLY A 46 -7.71 -0.99 -8.24
C GLY A 46 -7.66 -1.17 -6.72
N LYS A 47 -8.21 -2.28 -6.24
CA LYS A 47 -8.21 -2.59 -4.81
C LYS A 47 -6.79 -2.63 -4.24
N PHE A 48 -5.85 -3.21 -4.98
CA PHE A 48 -4.44 -3.36 -4.58
C PHE A 48 -3.46 -2.67 -5.53
N VAL A 49 -3.93 -1.72 -6.34
CA VAL A 49 -3.08 -0.97 -7.27
C VAL A 49 -3.16 0.52 -6.97
N ARG A 50 -2.01 1.15 -6.89
CA ARG A 50 -1.83 2.60 -6.68
C ARG A 50 -0.93 3.14 -7.77
N ALA A 51 -1.29 4.28 -8.34
CA ALA A 51 -0.39 5.06 -9.17
C ALA A 51 -0.13 6.39 -8.48
N ALA A 52 1.13 6.77 -8.37
CA ALA A 52 1.53 7.98 -7.70
C ALA A 52 2.63 8.66 -8.50
N TYR A 53 2.61 9.99 -8.59
CA TYR A 53 3.59 10.72 -9.34
C TYR A 53 3.82 12.14 -8.79
N ASN A 54 4.95 12.69 -9.13
CA ASN A 54 5.30 14.09 -8.94
C ASN A 54 5.75 14.67 -10.30
N ASN A 55 6.47 15.79 -10.29
CA ASN A 55 6.99 16.44 -11.50
C ASN A 55 8.17 15.67 -12.15
N GLU A 56 8.73 14.65 -11.53
CA GLU A 56 9.90 13.90 -12.02
C GLU A 56 9.55 12.47 -12.43
N GLY A 57 8.80 11.74 -11.62
CA GLY A 57 8.57 10.33 -11.82
C GLY A 57 7.13 9.87 -11.60
N TYR A 58 6.77 8.79 -12.28
CA TYR A 58 5.48 8.11 -12.20
C TYR A 58 5.72 6.68 -11.72
N VAL A 59 5.06 6.29 -10.64
CA VAL A 59 5.21 4.99 -10.00
C VAL A 59 3.86 4.30 -9.89
N ILE A 60 3.80 3.06 -10.36
CA ILE A 60 2.65 2.17 -10.18
C ILE A 60 3.05 1.09 -9.20
N LEU A 61 2.21 0.82 -8.23
CA LEU A 61 2.42 -0.18 -7.19
C LEU A 61 1.29 -1.19 -7.16
N GLY A 62 1.61 -2.47 -7.36
CA GLY A 62 0.74 -3.61 -7.07
C GLY A 62 1.19 -4.29 -5.78
N TYR A 63 0.27 -4.47 -4.80
CA TYR A 63 0.62 -5.02 -3.49
C TYR A 63 -0.27 -6.18 -3.02
N GLN A 64 -1.07 -6.76 -3.92
CA GLN A 64 -1.91 -7.92 -3.59
C GLN A 64 -1.10 -9.10 -3.01
N PRO A 65 0.08 -9.47 -3.56
CA PRO A 65 0.89 -10.54 -2.97
C PRO A 65 1.31 -10.26 -1.52
N ALA A 66 1.66 -9.00 -1.21
CA ALA A 66 1.99 -8.58 0.14
C ALA A 66 0.77 -8.68 1.08
N ASN A 67 -0.40 -8.24 0.64
CA ASN A 67 -1.65 -8.33 1.41
C ASN A 67 -2.06 -9.78 1.73
N ARG A 68 -1.63 -10.75 0.92
CA ARG A 68 -1.85 -12.19 1.12
C ARG A 68 -0.76 -12.89 1.92
N SER A 69 0.22 -12.14 2.43
CA SER A 69 1.41 -12.68 3.11
C SER A 69 1.59 -12.17 4.53
N ILE A 70 0.48 -11.87 5.22
CA ILE A 70 0.47 -11.42 6.61
C ILE A 70 1.24 -12.39 7.50
N GLY A 71 2.08 -11.85 8.39
CA GLY A 71 2.96 -12.61 9.29
C GLY A 71 4.19 -13.22 8.60
N GLY A 72 4.24 -13.23 7.27
CA GLY A 72 5.41 -13.69 6.53
C GLY A 72 6.52 -12.65 6.53
N GLU A 73 7.77 -13.09 6.59
CA GLU A 73 8.95 -12.20 6.61
C GLU A 73 9.34 -11.67 5.23
N TRP A 74 8.69 -12.12 4.17
CA TRP A 74 8.98 -11.67 2.81
C TRP A 74 7.79 -10.93 2.21
N MET A 75 7.99 -9.65 1.93
CA MET A 75 7.03 -8.81 1.21
C MET A 75 7.41 -8.78 -0.27
N LEU A 76 6.45 -9.16 -1.14
CA LEU A 76 6.57 -9.01 -2.58
C LEU A 76 5.66 -7.88 -3.04
N LEU A 77 6.24 -6.90 -3.71
CA LEU A 77 5.54 -5.82 -4.38
C LEU A 77 5.82 -5.89 -5.89
N GLU A 78 4.84 -5.52 -6.70
CA GLU A 78 4.99 -5.34 -8.13
C GLU A 78 5.09 -3.84 -8.42
N ILE A 79 6.06 -3.42 -9.21
CA ILE A 79 6.29 -2.01 -9.53
C ILE A 79 6.25 -1.78 -11.02
N GLY A 80 5.63 -0.66 -11.41
CA GLY A 80 5.77 -0.01 -12.70
C GLY A 80 6.42 1.36 -12.50
N LEU A 81 7.35 1.74 -13.38
CA LEU A 81 8.08 2.99 -13.26
C LEU A 81 8.37 3.61 -14.62
N THR A 82 8.18 4.93 -14.71
CA THR A 82 8.65 5.77 -15.81
C THR A 82 8.96 7.17 -15.29
N VAL A 83 9.58 8.01 -16.11
CA VAL A 83 9.80 9.44 -15.81
C VAL A 83 9.05 10.31 -16.80
N PHE A 84 8.86 11.58 -16.46
CA PHE A 84 8.22 12.53 -17.35
C PHE A 84 9.18 13.12 -18.38
N ASP A 85 8.63 13.71 -19.45
CA ASP A 85 9.36 14.20 -20.62
C ASP A 85 10.44 15.25 -20.34
N ASN A 86 10.22 16.04 -19.29
CA ASN A 86 11.16 17.05 -18.83
C ASN A 86 12.24 16.51 -17.88
N THR A 87 12.18 15.21 -17.59
CA THR A 87 13.17 14.55 -16.71
C THR A 87 14.22 13.84 -17.55
N PRO A 88 15.51 14.07 -17.29
CA PRO A 88 16.58 13.33 -17.94
C PRO A 88 16.46 11.82 -17.67
N ASN A 89 17.00 11.01 -18.58
CA ASN A 89 17.18 9.58 -18.28
C ASN A 89 18.02 9.45 -17.01
N PHE A 90 17.65 8.50 -16.15
CA PHE A 90 18.41 8.23 -14.95
C PHE A 90 18.56 6.73 -14.70
N THR A 91 19.58 6.36 -13.94
CA THR A 91 19.83 5.01 -13.55
C THR A 91 19.17 4.74 -12.20
N LEU A 92 18.14 3.88 -12.20
CA LEU A 92 17.52 3.38 -10.98
C LEU A 92 18.40 2.28 -10.39
N THR A 93 18.82 2.44 -9.15
CA THR A 93 19.61 1.47 -8.40
C THR A 93 18.79 0.87 -7.25
N ARG A 94 19.28 -0.20 -6.61
CA ARG A 94 18.57 -0.88 -5.51
C ARG A 94 18.32 0.01 -4.30
N ASP A 95 19.29 0.84 -3.95
CA ASP A 95 19.26 1.77 -2.81
C ASP A 95 18.26 2.93 -3.01
N ALA A 96 17.75 3.11 -4.22
CA ALA A 96 16.66 4.05 -4.50
C ALA A 96 15.29 3.55 -3.98
N LEU A 97 15.19 2.28 -3.56
CA LEU A 97 13.93 1.63 -3.22
C LEU A 97 13.90 1.16 -1.76
N SER A 98 12.88 1.59 -1.03
CA SER A 98 12.63 1.13 0.35
C SER A 98 11.14 1.09 0.68
N VAL A 99 10.78 0.33 1.70
CA VAL A 99 9.43 0.30 2.27
C VAL A 99 9.49 0.82 3.70
N GLU A 100 8.55 1.70 4.04
CA GLU A 100 8.30 2.12 5.41
C GLU A 100 7.10 1.34 5.97
N THR A 101 7.28 0.75 7.12
CA THR A 101 6.27 -0.06 7.82
C THR A 101 5.41 0.80 8.76
N PRO A 102 4.26 0.31 9.25
CA PRO A 102 3.38 1.08 10.14
C PRO A 102 4.02 1.57 11.43
N ASP A 103 5.07 0.89 11.91
CA ASP A 103 5.85 1.28 13.09
C ASP A 103 7.00 2.26 12.77
N GLY A 104 7.05 2.76 11.52
CA GLY A 104 8.02 3.77 11.08
C GLY A 104 9.40 3.23 10.72
N LYS A 105 9.59 1.91 10.67
CA LYS A 105 10.86 1.33 10.23
C LYS A 105 10.99 1.40 8.72
N THR A 106 12.19 1.75 8.24
CA THR A 106 12.54 1.71 6.82
C THR A 106 13.25 0.40 6.50
N ILE A 107 12.67 -0.37 5.59
CA ILE A 107 13.20 -1.64 5.10
C ILE A 107 13.79 -1.41 3.71
N PRO A 108 15.09 -1.60 3.51
CA PRO A 108 15.70 -1.49 2.18
C PRO A 108 15.29 -2.66 1.28
N LEU A 109 15.43 -2.47 -0.04
CA LEU A 109 15.26 -3.56 -1.00
C LEU A 109 16.26 -4.67 -0.69
N ALA A 110 15.80 -5.91 -0.63
CA ALA A 110 16.66 -7.06 -0.38
C ALA A 110 17.70 -7.24 -1.50
N THR A 111 18.84 -7.83 -1.18
CA THR A 111 19.80 -8.26 -2.18
C THR A 111 19.31 -9.52 -2.93
N SER A 112 19.85 -9.76 -4.12
CA SER A 112 19.57 -11.01 -4.87
C SER A 112 20.04 -12.25 -4.10
N GLY A 113 21.07 -12.13 -3.26
CA GLY A 113 21.55 -13.20 -2.38
C GLY A 113 20.55 -13.54 -1.28
N GLU A 114 20.05 -12.54 -0.56
CA GLU A 114 19.03 -12.70 0.46
C GLU A 114 17.74 -13.30 -0.09
N GLN A 115 17.27 -12.80 -1.23
CA GLN A 115 16.06 -13.32 -1.88
C GLN A 115 16.22 -14.81 -2.27
N ARG A 116 17.37 -15.21 -2.79
CA ARG A 116 17.65 -16.61 -3.14
C ARG A 116 17.78 -17.52 -1.91
N ALA A 117 18.40 -17.02 -0.84
CA ALA A 117 18.51 -17.74 0.42
C ALA A 117 17.16 -17.84 1.16
N GLY A 118 16.27 -16.87 0.96
CA GLY A 118 14.95 -16.83 1.56
C GLY A 118 13.96 -17.80 0.89
N SER A 119 12.95 -18.22 1.66
CA SER A 119 11.89 -19.12 1.18
C SER A 119 10.86 -18.39 0.30
N THR A 120 11.28 -17.69 -0.75
CA THR A 120 10.42 -16.83 -1.58
C THR A 120 9.64 -17.56 -2.67
N ARG A 121 9.93 -18.86 -2.94
CA ARG A 121 9.31 -19.60 -4.04
C ARG A 121 7.79 -19.70 -3.93
N ALA A 122 7.26 -20.02 -2.75
CA ALA A 122 5.82 -20.10 -2.52
C ALA A 122 5.12 -18.74 -2.72
N LEU A 123 5.80 -17.65 -2.36
CA LEU A 123 5.35 -16.27 -2.58
C LEU A 123 5.29 -15.94 -4.08
N GLN A 124 6.32 -16.33 -4.84
CA GLN A 124 6.37 -16.17 -6.30
C GLN A 124 5.24 -16.93 -7.01
N GLU A 125 5.01 -18.21 -6.63
CA GLU A 125 3.91 -19.03 -7.16
C GLU A 125 2.53 -18.42 -6.85
N ARG A 126 2.37 -17.82 -5.67
CA ARG A 126 1.14 -17.11 -5.32
C ARG A 126 0.97 -15.85 -6.17
N ALA A 127 2.01 -15.04 -6.29
CA ALA A 127 2.00 -13.82 -7.08
C ALA A 127 1.72 -14.08 -8.56
N LYS A 128 2.20 -15.20 -9.11
CA LYS A 128 1.91 -15.62 -10.48
C LYS A 128 0.40 -15.82 -10.73
N ARG A 129 -0.33 -16.32 -9.73
CA ARG A 129 -1.75 -16.67 -9.85
C ARG A 129 -2.69 -15.57 -9.39
N GLN A 130 -2.23 -14.70 -8.49
CA GLN A 130 -3.06 -13.72 -7.80
C GLN A 130 -2.35 -12.37 -7.79
N ARG A 131 -2.53 -11.63 -8.87
CA ARG A 131 -2.03 -10.25 -8.98
C ARG A 131 -2.99 -9.39 -9.78
N ASP A 132 -3.02 -8.11 -9.48
CA ASP A 132 -3.68 -7.11 -10.30
C ASP A 132 -2.75 -6.64 -11.43
N SER A 133 -3.34 -6.16 -12.51
CA SER A 133 -2.56 -5.52 -13.57
C SER A 133 -1.95 -4.21 -13.06
N ILE A 134 -0.68 -3.97 -13.40
CA ILE A 134 0.02 -2.70 -13.13
C ILE A 134 0.34 -1.94 -14.43
N ASN A 135 -0.39 -2.18 -15.50
CA ASN A 135 -0.14 -1.57 -16.80
C ASN A 135 -0.93 -0.25 -16.98
N TYR A 136 -0.70 0.71 -16.08
CA TYR A 136 -1.35 2.02 -16.07
C TYR A 136 -0.39 3.16 -16.42
N PHE A 137 0.48 2.93 -17.38
CA PHE A 137 1.48 3.91 -17.79
C PHE A 137 0.88 5.05 -18.63
N PRO A 138 1.48 6.25 -18.56
CA PRO A 138 1.18 7.31 -19.50
C PRO A 138 1.42 6.83 -20.95
N PRO A 139 0.62 7.31 -21.94
CA PRO A 139 0.68 6.80 -23.32
C PRO A 139 2.06 6.85 -23.98
N ARG A 140 2.93 7.76 -23.57
CA ARG A 140 4.28 7.89 -24.10
C ARG A 140 5.24 6.80 -23.64
N ALA A 141 5.05 6.26 -22.43
CA ALA A 141 5.82 5.15 -21.92
C ALA A 141 5.33 3.83 -22.54
N ASN A 142 5.68 3.58 -23.79
CA ASN A 142 5.20 2.45 -24.61
C ASN A 142 6.28 1.41 -24.95
N GLN A 143 7.53 1.67 -24.57
CA GLN A 143 8.63 0.72 -24.76
C GLN A 143 8.77 -0.16 -23.53
N ALA A 144 8.65 -1.48 -23.69
CA ALA A 144 8.81 -2.42 -22.61
C ALA A 144 10.22 -2.32 -21.98
N CYS A 145 10.25 -2.27 -20.65
CA CYS A 145 11.46 -2.22 -19.87
C CYS A 145 11.29 -3.12 -18.64
N ARG A 146 12.36 -3.83 -18.26
CA ARG A 146 12.34 -4.72 -17.10
C ARG A 146 13.15 -4.13 -15.94
N ILE A 147 12.54 -4.09 -14.76
CA ILE A 147 13.26 -3.89 -13.49
C ILE A 147 13.68 -5.28 -12.98
N GLY A 148 14.87 -5.70 -13.36
CA GLY A 148 15.37 -7.06 -13.17
C GLY A 148 16.31 -7.22 -11.99
N PHE A 149 16.04 -6.58 -10.85
CA PHE A 149 16.86 -6.71 -9.64
C PHE A 149 16.88 -8.15 -9.08
N PHE A 150 15.89 -8.95 -9.43
CA PHE A 150 15.76 -10.32 -8.96
C PHE A 150 15.51 -11.28 -10.12
N SER A 151 15.96 -12.51 -9.95
CA SER A 151 15.54 -13.64 -10.77
C SER A 151 14.33 -14.29 -10.09
N ASP A 152 13.26 -14.52 -10.83
CA ASP A 152 12.07 -15.20 -10.33
C ASP A 152 11.49 -16.19 -11.35
N LEU A 153 10.41 -16.91 -10.96
CA LEU A 153 9.82 -17.98 -11.78
C LEU A 153 9.27 -17.50 -13.13
N GLU A 154 8.86 -16.24 -13.23
CA GLU A 154 8.36 -15.66 -14.49
C GLU A 154 9.47 -15.00 -15.30
N SER A 155 10.57 -14.67 -14.66
CA SER A 155 11.73 -14.05 -15.28
C SER A 155 13.03 -14.66 -14.74
N PRO A 156 13.39 -15.88 -15.20
CA PRO A 156 14.55 -16.62 -14.70
C PRO A 156 15.89 -16.07 -15.21
N GLN A 157 15.89 -14.89 -15.80
CA GLN A 157 17.09 -14.24 -16.30
C GLN A 157 18.00 -13.81 -15.15
N MET A 158 19.29 -13.63 -15.48
CA MET A 158 20.26 -13.11 -14.51
C MET A 158 19.81 -11.74 -13.98
N PRO A 159 19.83 -11.54 -12.66
CA PRO A 159 19.52 -10.24 -12.09
C PRO A 159 20.62 -9.22 -12.38
N PHE A 160 20.25 -7.95 -12.41
CA PHE A 160 21.17 -6.83 -12.53
C PHE A 160 20.88 -5.80 -11.44
N ASP A 161 21.81 -4.90 -11.15
CA ASP A 161 21.72 -4.02 -9.98
C ASP A 161 21.24 -2.61 -10.34
N GLU A 162 21.09 -2.32 -11.64
CA GLU A 162 20.68 -1.02 -12.14
C GLU A 162 19.79 -1.11 -13.37
N VAL A 163 18.93 -0.14 -13.57
CA VAL A 163 18.00 -0.04 -14.71
C VAL A 163 17.99 1.39 -15.22
N GLU A 164 18.23 1.59 -16.52
CA GLU A 164 18.03 2.88 -17.14
C GLU A 164 16.54 3.15 -17.36
N VAL A 165 16.03 4.23 -16.80
CA VAL A 165 14.65 4.72 -16.89
C VAL A 165 14.59 5.96 -17.76
N SER A 166 13.63 6.03 -18.66
CA SER A 166 13.39 7.15 -19.56
C SER A 166 11.90 7.40 -19.76
N PRO A 167 11.49 8.55 -20.31
CA PRO A 167 10.08 8.88 -20.54
C PRO A 167 9.33 7.93 -21.48
N THR A 168 10.05 7.23 -22.35
CA THR A 168 9.46 6.30 -23.31
C THR A 168 9.37 4.86 -22.78
N ARG A 169 10.04 4.55 -21.67
CA ARG A 169 10.13 3.22 -21.10
C ARG A 169 9.09 2.95 -20.02
N ALA A 170 8.29 1.92 -20.19
CA ALA A 170 7.41 1.34 -19.18
C ALA A 170 8.18 0.23 -18.43
N CYS A 171 8.93 0.59 -17.42
CA CYS A 171 9.77 -0.35 -16.67
C CYS A 171 8.96 -1.07 -15.60
N MET A 172 8.86 -2.40 -15.67
CA MET A 172 8.11 -3.21 -14.71
C MET A 172 8.99 -4.27 -14.06
N GLY A 173 8.69 -4.59 -12.79
CA GLY A 173 9.40 -5.63 -12.08
C GLY A 173 8.78 -6.02 -10.75
N ARG A 174 9.44 -6.94 -10.07
CA ARG A 174 9.09 -7.38 -8.72
C ARG A 174 10.16 -6.97 -7.73
N LEU A 175 9.71 -6.50 -6.58
CA LEU A 175 10.54 -6.07 -5.47
C LEU A 175 10.34 -7.01 -4.30
N TYR A 176 11.43 -7.40 -3.65
CA TYR A 176 11.41 -8.26 -2.47
C TYR A 176 12.02 -7.52 -1.30
N PHE A 177 11.27 -7.46 -0.21
CA PHE A 177 11.72 -6.86 1.04
C PHE A 177 11.68 -7.91 2.14
N HIS A 178 12.78 -8.04 2.87
CA HIS A 178 12.82 -8.87 4.08
C HIS A 178 12.36 -8.03 5.27
N VAL A 179 11.20 -8.36 5.83
CA VAL A 179 10.54 -7.64 6.92
C VAL A 179 10.73 -8.42 8.21
N PRO A 180 11.71 -8.09 9.04
CA PRO A 180 11.93 -8.79 10.31
C PRO A 180 10.70 -8.67 11.22
N GLY A 181 10.23 -9.81 11.73
CA GLY A 181 9.01 -9.88 12.54
C GLY A 181 7.71 -10.02 11.75
N GLY A 182 7.80 -10.05 10.42
CA GLY A 182 6.67 -10.32 9.53
C GLY A 182 5.88 -9.09 9.11
N ILE A 183 5.13 -9.25 8.02
CA ILE A 183 4.23 -8.23 7.47
C ILE A 183 3.05 -8.06 8.42
N VAL A 184 2.73 -6.82 8.80
CA VAL A 184 1.64 -6.46 9.69
C VAL A 184 0.55 -5.66 8.95
N TYR A 185 -0.66 -5.66 9.51
CA TYR A 185 -1.73 -4.80 9.02
C TYR A 185 -1.41 -3.32 9.22
N GLY A 186 -1.92 -2.47 8.34
CA GLY A 186 -1.79 -1.03 8.48
C GLY A 186 -1.15 -0.34 7.29
N GLN A 187 -0.90 0.95 7.47
CA GLN A 187 -0.36 1.83 6.44
C GLN A 187 1.14 1.58 6.24
N HIS A 188 1.51 1.33 4.99
CA HIS A 188 2.89 1.22 4.52
C HIS A 188 3.14 2.27 3.44
N TRP A 189 4.41 2.49 3.12
CA TRP A 189 4.84 3.38 2.04
C TRP A 189 5.94 2.72 1.23
N LEU A 190 5.79 2.69 -0.09
CA LEU A 190 6.91 2.42 -0.99
C LEU A 190 7.58 3.76 -1.31
N ASN A 191 8.84 3.89 -1.00
CA ASN A 191 9.65 5.05 -1.34
C ASN A 191 10.47 4.73 -2.59
N VAL A 192 10.37 5.59 -3.60
CA VAL A 192 11.13 5.53 -4.84
C VAL A 192 11.88 6.83 -4.99
N LYS A 193 13.21 6.78 -4.82
CA LYS A 193 14.08 7.93 -4.97
C LYS A 193 14.45 8.12 -6.44
N PHE A 194 14.07 9.25 -6.98
CA PHE A 194 14.50 9.73 -8.28
C PHE A 194 15.77 10.60 -8.17
N GLN A 195 16.14 11.28 -9.22
CA GLN A 195 17.35 12.09 -9.24
C GLN A 195 17.31 13.25 -8.23
N ASN A 196 16.18 13.96 -8.16
CA ASN A 196 16.03 15.16 -7.33
C ASN A 196 14.86 15.06 -6.34
N SER A 197 14.07 13.99 -6.39
CA SER A 197 12.85 13.86 -5.59
C SER A 197 12.62 12.43 -5.12
N VAL A 198 11.64 12.26 -4.25
CA VAL A 198 11.17 10.95 -3.79
C VAL A 198 9.66 10.88 -4.01
N VAL A 199 9.21 9.87 -4.75
CA VAL A 199 7.79 9.51 -4.80
C VAL A 199 7.52 8.50 -3.70
N ARG A 200 6.61 8.84 -2.78
CA ARG A 200 6.15 7.95 -1.70
C ARG A 200 4.76 7.43 -2.05
N VAL A 201 4.65 6.15 -2.33
CA VAL A 201 3.39 5.51 -2.70
C VAL A 201 2.74 4.90 -1.47
N PRO A 202 1.59 5.42 -1.00
CA PRO A 202 0.90 4.86 0.14
C PRO A 202 0.18 3.57 -0.24
N PHE A 203 0.29 2.54 0.60
CA PHE A 203 -0.52 1.34 0.47
C PHE A 203 -0.86 0.77 1.85
N LYS A 204 -2.03 0.19 1.98
CA LYS A 204 -2.48 -0.37 3.24
C LYS A 204 -2.63 -1.88 3.12
N ILE A 205 -1.97 -2.60 4.01
CA ILE A 205 -2.21 -4.02 4.19
C ILE A 205 -3.53 -4.15 4.96
N LEU A 206 -4.54 -4.69 4.29
CA LEU A 206 -5.94 -4.69 4.71
C LEU A 206 -6.28 -5.94 5.51
N THR A 207 -7.08 -5.79 6.55
CA THR A 207 -7.81 -6.90 7.17
C THR A 207 -8.88 -7.43 6.21
N GLU A 208 -9.45 -8.60 6.48
CA GLU A 208 -10.50 -9.18 5.63
C GLU A 208 -11.74 -8.27 5.53
N ASP A 209 -12.13 -7.62 6.62
CA ASP A 209 -13.30 -6.74 6.63
C ASP A 209 -13.03 -5.43 5.89
N GLU A 210 -11.84 -4.86 6.05
CA GLU A 210 -11.40 -3.70 5.25
C GLU A 210 -11.32 -4.04 3.76
N GLU A 211 -10.85 -5.23 3.41
CA GLU A 211 -10.79 -5.67 2.03
C GLU A 211 -12.19 -5.81 1.42
N LYS A 212 -13.15 -6.38 2.15
CA LYS A 212 -14.55 -6.47 1.73
C LYS A 212 -15.16 -5.08 1.55
N PHE A 213 -14.89 -4.18 2.50
CA PHE A 213 -15.36 -2.79 2.45
C PHE A 213 -14.81 -2.06 1.22
N VAL A 214 -13.48 -2.09 1.01
CA VAL A 214 -12.84 -1.48 -0.17
C VAL A 214 -13.38 -2.08 -1.46
N GLY A 215 -13.53 -3.40 -1.54
CA GLY A 215 -14.07 -4.06 -2.73
C GLY A 215 -15.50 -3.62 -3.06
N LYS A 216 -16.34 -3.40 -2.06
CA LYS A 216 -17.72 -2.95 -2.23
C LYS A 216 -17.82 -1.46 -2.63
N ASN A 217 -16.93 -0.63 -2.10
CA ASN A 217 -17.01 0.84 -2.24
C ASN A 217 -15.89 1.41 -3.13
N LEU A 218 -15.19 0.58 -3.92
CA LEU A 218 -14.00 0.98 -4.66
C LEU A 218 -14.21 2.23 -5.53
N LYS A 219 -15.32 2.30 -6.27
CA LYS A 219 -15.62 3.43 -7.16
C LYS A 219 -15.79 4.75 -6.40
N ASP A 220 -16.47 4.70 -5.26
CA ASP A 220 -16.69 5.89 -4.42
C ASP A 220 -15.37 6.37 -3.79
N ILE A 221 -14.53 5.42 -3.35
CA ILE A 221 -13.19 5.71 -2.81
C ILE A 221 -12.31 6.32 -3.92
N GLN A 222 -12.31 5.74 -5.12
CA GLN A 222 -11.57 6.28 -6.28
C GLN A 222 -11.95 7.73 -6.55
N LYS A 223 -13.27 8.01 -6.65
CA LYS A 223 -13.76 9.36 -6.86
C LYS A 223 -13.31 10.34 -5.77
N GLN A 224 -13.39 9.96 -4.49
CA GLN A 224 -12.92 10.78 -3.37
C GLN A 224 -11.41 11.09 -3.45
N VAL A 225 -10.61 10.10 -3.85
CA VAL A 225 -9.16 10.29 -4.03
C VAL A 225 -8.88 11.22 -5.20
N GLU A 226 -9.54 11.03 -6.34
CA GLU A 226 -9.40 11.92 -7.50
C GLU A 226 -9.77 13.37 -7.14
N GLU A 227 -10.88 13.59 -6.43
CA GLU A 227 -11.29 14.92 -5.96
C GLU A 227 -10.28 15.53 -4.98
N ALA A 228 -9.69 14.73 -4.09
CA ALA A 228 -8.72 15.20 -3.10
C ALA A 228 -7.38 15.63 -3.73
N PHE A 229 -7.00 14.99 -4.84
CA PHE A 229 -5.75 15.25 -5.56
C PHE A 229 -5.94 16.03 -6.87
N ALA A 230 -7.18 16.42 -7.20
CA ALA A 230 -7.41 17.27 -8.36
C ALA A 230 -6.66 18.60 -8.21
N PRO A 231 -5.99 19.09 -9.27
CA PRO A 231 -5.34 20.40 -9.22
C PRO A 231 -6.39 21.47 -8.88
N LYS A 232 -6.15 22.20 -7.80
CA LYS A 232 -6.98 23.35 -7.44
C LYS A 232 -6.70 24.46 -8.46
N ASN A 233 -7.66 24.70 -9.37
CA ASN A 233 -7.64 25.84 -10.28
C ASN A 233 -7.65 27.17 -9.52
#